data_df89df98b6264bec8727c8a766a9ca2a
#
_entry.id   df89df98b6264bec8727c8a766a9ca2a
#
_cell.length_a   1.000
_cell.length_b   1.000
_cell.length_c   1.000
_cell.angle_alpha   90.00
_cell.angle_beta   90.00
_cell.angle_gamma   90.00
#
_symmetry.space_group_name_H-M   'P 1'
#
loop_
_entity.id
_entity.type
_entity.pdbx_description
1 polymer ?
#
loop_
_entity_poly.entity_id
_entity_poly.type
_entity_poly.pdbx_seq_one_letter_code
_entity_poly.pdbx_strand_id
1 'polypeptide(L)'
;MAIIRCSSCGFFYDEEKYGACPKCSGAYRAGRAEESVLVIGGAVKVGADAFIQTGETGFLAGWLVCVRGPQRGRDFRIFPGFNRIGRQTYSDICLEDALVARENHCSVVYEPKRGKFFLVPGMGTVTFKNGKQIDGAEPLEEGDVIGLGESLLAFVPFGWKEYTWET
;
A
#
# COMPACT_ATOMS: atom_id res chain seq x y z
N MET A 1 7.20 -4.71 -27.53
CA MET A 1 7.15 -4.77 -26.05
C MET A 1 8.53 -5.21 -25.56
N ALA A 2 9.35 -4.26 -25.15
CA ALA A 2 10.69 -4.51 -24.63
C ALA A 2 10.73 -4.23 -23.13
N ILE A 3 10.57 -5.28 -22.33
CA ILE A 3 10.65 -5.16 -20.87
C ILE A 3 12.11 -5.20 -20.44
N ILE A 4 12.59 -4.09 -19.90
CA ILE A 4 13.95 -3.96 -19.40
C ILE A 4 13.96 -3.69 -17.88
N ARG A 5 15.10 -3.99 -17.27
CA ARG A 5 15.33 -3.72 -15.85
C ARG A 5 16.09 -2.41 -15.66
N CYS A 6 15.56 -1.50 -14.87
CA CYS A 6 16.26 -0.26 -14.53
C CYS A 6 17.55 -0.56 -13.75
N SER A 7 18.67 -0.04 -14.22
CA SER A 7 19.98 -0.20 -13.59
C SER A 7 20.09 0.53 -12.25
N SER A 8 19.33 1.62 -12.06
CA SER A 8 19.38 2.45 -10.86
C SER A 8 18.50 1.94 -9.71
N CYS A 9 17.31 1.39 -10.01
CA CYS A 9 16.35 0.99 -8.96
C CYS A 9 15.85 -0.45 -9.08
N GLY A 10 16.26 -1.19 -10.11
CA GLY A 10 15.88 -2.58 -10.33
C GLY A 10 14.44 -2.80 -10.82
N PHE A 11 13.66 -1.74 -11.05
CA PHE A 11 12.30 -1.82 -11.53
C PHE A 11 12.24 -2.30 -12.99
N PHE A 12 11.30 -3.21 -13.29
CA PHE A 12 11.05 -3.67 -14.66
C PHE A 12 9.99 -2.78 -15.32
N TYR A 13 10.27 -2.30 -16.53
CA TYR A 13 9.38 -1.44 -17.28
C TYR A 13 9.51 -1.66 -18.79
N ASP A 14 8.49 -1.26 -19.52
CA ASP A 14 8.49 -1.30 -20.98
C ASP A 14 9.17 -0.05 -21.52
N GLU A 15 10.35 -0.22 -22.13
CA GLU A 15 11.16 0.88 -22.67
C GLU A 15 10.45 1.59 -23.83
N GLU A 16 9.72 0.87 -24.66
CA GLU A 16 8.98 1.46 -25.79
C GLU A 16 7.85 2.39 -25.32
N LYS A 17 7.22 2.05 -24.18
CA LYS A 17 6.12 2.81 -23.60
C LYS A 17 6.59 4.03 -22.81
N TYR A 18 7.68 3.90 -22.07
CA TYR A 18 8.09 4.91 -21.09
C TYR A 18 9.38 5.66 -21.43
N GLY A 19 10.20 5.16 -22.36
CA GLY A 19 11.47 5.78 -22.76
C GLY A 19 12.54 5.86 -21.67
N ALA A 20 12.13 5.96 -20.40
CA ALA A 20 12.98 5.94 -19.22
C ALA A 20 12.24 5.26 -18.06
N CYS A 21 12.98 4.82 -17.03
CA CYS A 21 12.36 4.17 -15.89
C CYS A 21 11.30 5.10 -15.24
N PRO A 22 10.03 4.74 -15.29
CA PRO A 22 8.95 5.59 -14.79
C PRO A 22 9.04 5.84 -13.29
N LYS A 23 9.69 4.94 -12.57
CA LYS A 23 9.92 5.08 -11.15
C LYS A 23 11.00 6.11 -10.82
N CYS A 24 12.12 6.09 -11.54
CA CYS A 24 13.21 7.06 -11.33
C CYS A 24 12.87 8.44 -11.86
N SER A 25 12.09 8.51 -12.96
CA SER A 25 11.64 9.77 -13.57
C SER A 25 10.42 10.39 -12.89
N GLY A 26 9.83 9.74 -11.89
CA GLY A 26 8.60 10.18 -11.25
C GLY A 26 7.32 9.85 -12.01
N ALA A 27 7.40 9.42 -13.25
CA ALA A 27 6.26 9.08 -14.11
C ALA A 27 5.48 7.84 -13.62
N TYR A 28 6.08 7.02 -12.76
CA TYR A 28 5.42 5.83 -12.21
C TYR A 28 4.19 6.16 -11.36
N ARG A 29 4.18 7.33 -10.72
CA ARG A 29 3.02 7.79 -9.96
C ARG A 29 1.85 8.19 -10.86
N ALA A 30 2.13 8.67 -12.07
CA ALA A 30 1.11 9.00 -13.06
C ALA A 30 0.51 7.74 -13.73
N GLY A 31 1.31 6.68 -13.90
CA GLY A 31 0.85 5.41 -14.51
C GLY A 31 -0.08 4.57 -13.63
N ARG A 32 -0.20 4.87 -12.34
CA ARG A 32 -1.18 4.22 -11.47
C ARG A 32 -2.62 4.53 -11.82
N ALA A 33 -2.88 5.58 -12.57
CA ALA A 33 -4.23 5.99 -12.94
C ALA A 33 -4.92 5.04 -13.92
N GLU A 34 -4.18 4.23 -14.66
CA GLU A 34 -4.75 3.33 -15.67
C GLU A 34 -5.03 1.88 -15.18
N GLU A 35 -4.46 1.47 -14.04
CA GLU A 35 -4.74 0.15 -13.44
C GLU A 35 -5.90 0.16 -12.43
N SER A 36 -6.91 0.94 -12.67
CA SER A 36 -7.89 1.41 -11.71
C SER A 36 -9.13 0.54 -11.56
N VAL A 37 -9.04 -0.77 -11.67
CA VAL A 37 -10.17 -1.61 -11.24
C VAL A 37 -9.66 -2.79 -10.43
N LEU A 38 -9.57 -2.62 -9.15
CA LEU A 38 -9.40 -3.75 -8.24
C LEU A 38 -10.71 -3.99 -7.47
N VAL A 39 -11.25 -5.16 -7.71
CA VAL A 39 -12.39 -5.68 -6.94
C VAL A 39 -11.83 -6.25 -5.66
N ILE A 40 -12.02 -5.54 -4.56
CA ILE A 40 -11.75 -6.07 -3.23
C ILE A 40 -13.00 -6.85 -2.80
N GLY A 41 -12.84 -8.12 -2.52
CA GLY A 41 -13.84 -9.11 -2.13
C GLY A 41 -15.26 -8.58 -1.86
N GLY A 42 -16.19 -8.78 -2.80
CA GLY A 42 -17.57 -8.35 -2.65
C GLY A 42 -17.88 -6.94 -3.16
N ALA A 43 -17.17 -6.45 -4.19
CA ALA A 43 -17.52 -5.28 -4.99
C ALA A 43 -17.25 -3.89 -4.38
N VAL A 44 -16.09 -3.67 -3.80
CA VAL A 44 -15.58 -2.31 -3.62
C VAL A 44 -14.78 -1.92 -4.87
N LYS A 45 -15.41 -1.23 -5.80
CA LYS A 45 -14.70 -0.56 -6.90
C LYS A 45 -14.04 0.69 -6.32
N VAL A 46 -12.74 0.66 -6.15
CA VAL A 46 -11.98 1.89 -5.91
C VAL A 46 -11.92 2.62 -7.24
N GLY A 47 -12.70 3.67 -7.40
CA GLY A 47 -12.77 4.42 -8.66
C GLY A 47 -11.44 5.09 -9.00
N ALA A 48 -11.22 5.34 -10.30
CA ALA A 48 -10.07 6.06 -10.82
C ALA A 48 -9.82 7.42 -10.12
N ASP A 49 -10.89 8.05 -9.65
CA ASP A 49 -10.84 9.33 -8.93
C ASP A 49 -10.08 9.26 -7.60
N ALA A 50 -9.99 8.07 -6.98
CA ALA A 50 -9.21 7.89 -5.76
C ALA A 50 -7.69 8.02 -5.99
N PHE A 51 -7.24 7.88 -7.25
CA PHE A 51 -5.83 7.90 -7.62
C PHE A 51 -5.33 9.22 -8.20
N ILE A 52 -6.24 10.09 -8.64
CA ILE A 52 -5.88 11.34 -9.32
C ILE A 52 -5.23 12.34 -8.35
N GLN A 53 -5.44 12.17 -7.05
CA GLN A 53 -4.95 13.11 -6.03
C GLN A 53 -3.63 12.69 -5.34
N THR A 54 -2.98 11.63 -5.81
CA THR A 54 -1.69 11.22 -5.26
C THR A 54 -0.48 11.96 -5.85
N GLY A 55 -0.70 12.92 -6.72
CA GLY A 55 0.30 13.89 -7.10
C GLY A 55 0.53 14.87 -5.94
N GLU A 56 1.69 14.87 -5.35
CA GLU A 56 2.30 15.81 -4.40
C GLU A 56 1.49 16.28 -3.16
N THR A 57 0.18 16.07 -3.11
CA THR A 57 -0.71 16.46 -2.00
C THR A 57 -1.70 15.36 -1.61
N GLY A 58 -1.25 14.11 -1.62
CA GLY A 58 -2.09 13.01 -1.13
C GLY A 58 -2.45 13.25 0.34
N PHE A 59 -3.75 13.23 0.65
CA PHE A 59 -4.20 13.35 2.03
C PHE A 59 -3.63 12.20 2.87
N LEU A 60 -3.07 12.54 4.01
CA LEU A 60 -2.68 11.54 4.98
C LEU A 60 -3.92 10.84 5.51
N ALA A 61 -4.04 9.54 5.28
CA ALA A 61 -5.18 8.75 5.73
C ALA A 61 -4.93 8.09 7.09
N GLY A 62 -3.69 7.81 7.42
CA GLY A 62 -3.32 7.17 8.67
C GLY A 62 -1.86 6.74 8.71
N TRP A 63 -1.53 5.93 9.71
CA TRP A 63 -0.19 5.38 9.91
C TRP A 63 -0.24 3.90 10.22
N LEU A 64 0.83 3.22 9.85
CA LEU A 64 1.23 1.95 10.43
C LEU A 64 2.44 2.20 11.32
N VAL A 65 2.35 1.84 12.56
CA VAL A 65 3.45 1.97 13.52
C VAL A 65 4.06 0.60 13.78
N CYS A 66 5.34 0.43 13.50
CA CYS A 66 6.03 -0.82 13.78
C CYS A 66 6.25 -0.96 15.29
N VAL A 67 5.49 -1.85 15.92
CA VAL A 67 5.57 -2.11 17.36
C VAL A 67 6.48 -3.27 17.70
N ARG A 68 6.78 -4.14 16.73
CA ARG A 68 7.71 -5.27 16.85
C ARG A 68 8.38 -5.55 15.49
N GLY A 69 9.60 -6.02 15.52
CA GLY A 69 10.37 -6.37 14.32
C GLY A 69 11.61 -5.51 14.14
N PRO A 70 12.32 -5.66 13.01
CA PRO A 70 13.60 -4.96 12.76
C PRO A 70 13.47 -3.44 12.77
N GLN A 71 12.30 -2.91 12.40
CA GLN A 71 12.05 -1.46 12.33
C GLN A 71 11.17 -0.94 13.46
N ARG A 72 11.20 -1.61 14.62
CA ARG A 72 10.42 -1.18 15.80
C ARG A 72 10.63 0.31 16.10
N GLY A 73 9.50 1.03 16.29
CA GLY A 73 9.47 2.46 16.57
C GLY A 73 9.35 3.34 15.32
N ARG A 74 9.45 2.78 14.10
CA ARG A 74 9.18 3.52 12.87
C ARG A 74 7.70 3.55 12.54
N ASP A 75 7.28 4.62 11.90
CA ASP A 75 5.95 4.77 11.34
C ASP A 75 6.00 4.84 9.80
N PHE A 76 4.90 4.47 9.19
CA PHE A 76 4.71 4.52 7.75
C PHE A 76 3.37 5.19 7.46
N ARG A 77 3.39 6.16 6.56
CA ARG A 77 2.19 6.91 6.19
C ARG A 77 1.32 6.11 5.24
N ILE A 78 0.00 6.20 5.43
CA ILE A 78 -1.03 5.64 4.57
C ILE A 78 -1.70 6.79 3.81
N PHE A 79 -1.86 6.60 2.51
CA PHE A 79 -2.53 7.55 1.61
C PHE A 79 -3.77 6.91 0.98
N PRO A 80 -4.66 7.69 0.35
CA PRO A 80 -5.79 7.17 -0.39
C PRO A 80 -5.37 6.14 -1.44
N GLY A 81 -6.20 5.12 -1.63
CA GLY A 81 -5.93 4.01 -2.53
C GLY A 81 -5.04 2.93 -1.92
N PHE A 82 -4.25 2.28 -2.74
CA PHE A 82 -3.41 1.15 -2.34
C PHE A 82 -2.07 1.62 -1.77
N ASN A 83 -1.75 1.11 -0.58
CA ASN A 83 -0.44 1.23 0.04
C ASN A 83 0.15 -0.17 0.15
N ARG A 84 0.96 -0.54 -0.84
CA ARG A 84 1.55 -1.87 -0.96
C ARG A 84 2.74 -2.00 -0.02
N ILE A 85 2.73 -3.05 0.78
CA ILE A 85 3.79 -3.35 1.74
C ILE A 85 4.68 -4.45 1.16
N GLY A 86 5.96 -4.22 1.12
CA GLY A 86 6.94 -5.18 0.65
C GLY A 86 8.33 -4.84 1.14
N ARG A 87 9.28 -5.73 0.88
CA ARG A 87 10.67 -5.58 1.28
C ARG A 87 11.49 -4.72 0.33
N GLN A 88 11.01 -4.50 -0.89
CA GLN A 88 11.72 -3.69 -1.89
C GLN A 88 11.55 -2.19 -1.63
N THR A 89 12.59 -1.43 -1.92
CA THR A 89 12.62 0.02 -1.76
C THR A 89 11.59 0.77 -2.60
N TYR A 90 11.04 0.12 -3.63
CA TYR A 90 9.96 0.68 -4.46
C TYR A 90 8.56 0.34 -3.98
N SER A 91 8.41 -0.42 -2.91
CA SER A 91 7.12 -0.59 -2.25
C SER A 91 6.66 0.74 -1.66
N ASP A 92 5.35 0.95 -1.59
CA ASP A 92 4.80 2.17 -0.98
C ASP A 92 5.21 2.26 0.49
N ILE A 93 5.21 1.10 1.14
CA ILE A 93 5.73 0.88 2.50
C ILE A 93 6.81 -0.20 2.40
N CYS A 94 8.04 0.19 2.68
CA CYS A 94 9.18 -0.73 2.65
C CYS A 94 9.47 -1.25 4.06
N LEU A 95 9.29 -2.56 4.27
CA LEU A 95 9.68 -3.24 5.50
C LEU A 95 11.01 -3.96 5.32
N GLU A 96 11.98 -3.63 6.15
CA GLU A 96 13.29 -4.28 6.21
C GLU A 96 13.20 -5.58 7.03
N ASP A 97 12.35 -6.50 6.59
CA ASP A 97 12.13 -7.80 7.23
C ASP A 97 12.34 -8.90 6.19
N ALA A 98 13.25 -9.81 6.45
CA ALA A 98 13.66 -10.86 5.51
C ALA A 98 12.51 -11.83 5.18
N LEU A 99 11.54 -11.98 6.07
CA LEU A 99 10.38 -12.85 5.91
C LEU A 99 9.22 -12.18 5.17
N VAL A 100 9.30 -10.86 4.95
CA VAL A 100 8.33 -10.14 4.14
C VAL A 100 8.63 -10.36 2.65
N ALA A 101 7.60 -10.61 1.85
CA ALA A 101 7.76 -10.76 0.40
C ALA A 101 8.40 -9.52 -0.23
N ARG A 102 9.14 -9.71 -1.30
CA ARG A 102 9.84 -8.63 -2.00
C ARG A 102 8.87 -7.55 -2.49
N GLU A 103 7.77 -7.99 -3.08
CA GLU A 103 6.73 -7.13 -3.64
C GLU A 103 5.39 -7.50 -3.02
N ASN A 104 4.55 -6.54 -2.78
CA ASN A 104 3.16 -6.72 -2.37
C ASN A 104 2.89 -7.94 -1.45
N HIS A 105 3.51 -7.96 -0.29
CA HIS A 105 3.20 -8.96 0.74
C HIS A 105 1.73 -8.84 1.17
N CYS A 106 1.29 -7.62 1.37
CA CYS A 106 -0.10 -7.20 1.53
C CYS A 106 -0.24 -5.73 1.15
N SER A 107 -1.46 -5.24 1.14
CA SER A 107 -1.75 -3.82 0.93
C SER A 107 -2.73 -3.31 1.98
N VAL A 108 -2.51 -2.09 2.44
CA VAL A 108 -3.54 -1.32 3.13
C VAL A 108 -4.23 -0.43 2.12
N VAL A 109 -5.54 -0.53 2.03
CA VAL A 109 -6.35 0.25 1.09
C VAL A 109 -7.24 1.21 1.87
N TYR A 110 -7.15 2.49 1.54
CA TYR A 110 -8.08 3.49 2.05
C TYR A 110 -9.03 3.94 0.95
N GLU A 111 -10.33 3.85 1.22
CA GLU A 111 -11.40 4.29 0.35
C GLU A 111 -11.98 5.62 0.87
N PRO A 112 -11.61 6.78 0.28
CA PRO A 112 -12.03 8.08 0.80
C PRO A 112 -13.54 8.28 0.81
N LYS A 113 -14.24 7.82 -0.25
CA LYS A 113 -15.70 7.99 -0.38
C LYS A 113 -16.51 7.33 0.75
N ARG A 114 -15.95 6.32 1.40
CA ARG A 114 -16.58 5.61 2.53
C ARG A 114 -15.86 5.82 3.84
N GLY A 115 -14.68 6.46 3.82
CA GLY A 115 -13.84 6.60 5.01
C GLY A 115 -13.40 5.27 5.60
N LYS A 116 -13.22 4.23 4.77
CA LYS A 116 -12.93 2.88 5.22
C LYS A 116 -11.55 2.40 4.80
N PHE A 117 -10.95 1.62 5.68
CA PHE A 117 -9.68 0.94 5.43
C PHE A 117 -9.89 -0.55 5.31
N PHE A 118 -9.08 -1.17 4.46
CA PHE A 118 -9.07 -2.62 4.25
C PHE A 118 -7.62 -3.12 4.25
N LEU A 119 -7.43 -4.31 4.78
CA LEU A 119 -6.20 -5.08 4.67
C LEU A 119 -6.40 -6.16 3.61
N VAL A 120 -5.56 -6.17 2.59
CA VAL A 120 -5.64 -7.09 1.45
C VAL A 120 -4.35 -7.92 1.41
N PRO A 121 -4.41 -9.23 1.66
CA PRO A 121 -3.23 -10.08 1.55
C PRO A 121 -2.76 -10.19 0.11
N GLY A 122 -1.46 -10.31 -0.09
CA GLY A 122 -0.86 -10.60 -1.39
C GLY A 122 -0.97 -12.07 -1.76
N MET A 123 -0.82 -12.39 -3.04
CA MET A 123 -0.85 -13.77 -3.52
C MET A 123 0.37 -14.56 -3.00
N GLY A 124 0.09 -15.72 -2.42
CA GLY A 124 1.15 -16.62 -1.92
C GLY A 124 1.87 -16.13 -0.66
N THR A 125 1.33 -15.13 0.02
CA THR A 125 1.88 -14.58 1.26
C THR A 125 1.01 -14.94 2.46
N VAL A 126 1.59 -14.87 3.65
CA VAL A 126 0.88 -15.11 4.90
C VAL A 126 0.78 -13.80 5.67
N THR A 127 -0.43 -13.29 5.79
CA THR A 127 -0.76 -12.04 6.48
C THR A 127 -1.65 -12.33 7.67
N PHE A 128 -1.33 -11.75 8.81
CA PHE A 128 -2.12 -11.88 10.03
C PHE A 128 -2.78 -10.55 10.39
N LYS A 129 -4.01 -10.64 10.88
CA LYS A 129 -4.72 -9.53 11.51
C LYS A 129 -5.09 -9.95 12.92
N ASN A 130 -4.60 -9.21 13.92
CA ASN A 130 -4.82 -9.53 15.35
C ASN A 130 -4.46 -10.98 15.71
N GLY A 131 -3.37 -11.49 15.14
CA GLY A 131 -2.88 -12.86 15.36
C GLY A 131 -3.60 -13.94 14.59
N LYS A 132 -4.62 -13.61 13.81
CA LYS A 132 -5.35 -14.55 12.94
C LYS A 132 -4.94 -14.37 11.48
N GLN A 133 -4.59 -15.46 10.82
CA GLN A 133 -4.33 -15.43 9.38
C GLN A 133 -5.58 -15.04 8.59
N ILE A 134 -5.40 -14.18 7.60
CA ILE A 134 -6.45 -13.77 6.69
C ILE A 134 -6.16 -14.31 5.29
N ASP A 135 -7.21 -14.73 4.58
CA ASP A 135 -7.13 -15.28 3.23
C ASP A 135 -7.75 -14.34 2.17
N GLY A 136 -8.37 -13.27 2.59
CA GLY A 136 -9.01 -12.28 1.74
C GLY A 136 -9.00 -10.89 2.36
N ALA A 137 -9.57 -9.94 1.63
CA ALA A 137 -9.68 -8.56 2.12
C ALA A 137 -10.56 -8.49 3.37
N GLU A 138 -10.04 -7.85 4.42
CA GLU A 138 -10.77 -7.60 5.65
C GLU A 138 -10.77 -6.11 6.01
N PRO A 139 -11.84 -5.62 6.64
CA PRO A 139 -11.85 -4.27 7.19
C PRO A 139 -10.72 -4.08 8.19
N LEU A 140 -10.13 -2.90 8.20
CA LEU A 140 -9.08 -2.51 9.14
C LEU A 140 -9.58 -1.35 9.98
N GLU A 141 -9.54 -1.53 11.30
CA GLU A 141 -10.05 -0.58 12.29
C GLU A 141 -8.93 -0.10 13.21
N GLU A 142 -9.16 1.02 13.89
CA GLU A 142 -8.22 1.56 14.87
C GLU A 142 -7.80 0.53 15.91
N GLY A 143 -6.50 0.40 16.11
CA GLY A 143 -5.93 -0.54 17.07
C GLY A 143 -5.71 -1.95 16.52
N ASP A 144 -6.13 -2.24 15.30
CA ASP A 144 -5.79 -3.51 14.65
C ASP A 144 -4.28 -3.64 14.47
N VAL A 145 -3.79 -4.86 14.61
CA VAL A 145 -2.38 -5.19 14.48
C VAL A 145 -2.19 -6.13 13.29
N ILE A 146 -1.35 -5.72 12.36
CA ILE A 146 -0.99 -6.48 11.16
C ILE A 146 0.31 -7.22 11.44
N GLY A 147 0.33 -8.53 11.24
CA GLY A 147 1.51 -9.37 11.35
C GLY A 147 2.05 -9.78 9.98
N LEU A 148 3.32 -9.45 9.73
CA LEU A 148 4.04 -9.76 8.49
C LEU A 148 5.46 -10.21 8.84
N GLY A 149 5.81 -11.47 8.56
CA GLY A 149 7.11 -11.99 8.95
C GLY A 149 7.33 -11.88 10.46
N GLU A 150 8.40 -11.19 10.86
CA GLU A 150 8.70 -10.91 12.28
C GLU A 150 8.10 -9.58 12.75
N SER A 151 7.55 -8.80 11.83
CA SER A 151 7.06 -7.45 12.07
C SER A 151 5.59 -7.43 12.49
N LEU A 152 5.28 -6.62 13.49
CA LEU A 152 3.91 -6.28 13.90
C LEU A 152 3.71 -4.78 13.70
N LEU A 153 2.67 -4.43 12.97
CA LEU A 153 2.31 -3.05 12.62
C LEU A 153 0.96 -2.70 13.24
N ALA A 154 0.93 -1.73 14.14
CA ALA A 154 -0.30 -1.20 14.69
C ALA A 154 -0.89 -0.17 13.72
N PHE A 155 -2.17 -0.29 13.43
CA PHE A 155 -2.89 0.62 12.56
C PHE A 155 -3.48 1.80 13.34
N VAL A 156 -3.22 3.01 12.85
CA VAL A 156 -3.71 4.27 13.41
C VAL A 156 -4.34 5.10 12.29
N PRO A 157 -5.67 5.18 12.19
CA PRO A 157 -6.32 6.05 11.22
C PRO A 157 -6.13 7.52 11.59
N PHE A 158 -5.95 8.36 10.57
CA PHE A 158 -6.11 9.80 10.74
C PHE A 158 -7.58 10.17 10.54
N GLY A 159 -8.08 10.96 11.41
CA GLY A 159 -9.47 11.39 11.37
C GLY A 159 -10.27 10.73 12.49
N TRP A 160 -10.61 11.56 13.44
CA TRP A 160 -11.60 11.26 14.44
C TRP A 160 -12.93 11.78 13.91
N LYS A 161 -14.03 11.45 14.53
CA LYS A 161 -15.39 11.83 14.08
C LYS A 161 -15.57 13.30 13.69
N GLU A 162 -14.65 14.19 14.09
CA GLU A 162 -14.68 15.64 13.83
C GLU A 162 -13.67 16.11 12.77
N TYR A 163 -12.71 15.26 12.38
CA TYR A 163 -11.66 15.59 11.41
C TYR A 163 -11.64 14.55 10.29
N THR A 164 -12.45 14.77 9.29
CA THR A 164 -12.42 13.97 8.05
C THR A 164 -11.96 14.85 6.91
N TRP A 165 -11.34 14.24 5.90
CA TRP A 165 -11.00 14.93 4.66
C TRP A 165 -12.21 15.11 3.73
N GLU A 166 -13.39 14.77 4.21
CA GLU A 166 -14.64 15.02 3.50
C GLU A 166 -15.02 16.49 3.66
N THR A 167 -14.95 17.18 2.59
CA THR A 167 -15.56 18.50 2.41
C THR A 167 -16.61 18.43 1.32
#